data_aa5f64f2f0366fd8a05a04280ad8d77b
#
_entry.id   aa5f64f2f0366fd8a05a04280ad8d77b
#
_cell.length_a   1.000
_cell.length_b   1.000
_cell.length_c   1.000
_cell.angle_alpha   90.00
_cell.angle_beta   90.00
_cell.angle_gamma   90.00
#
_symmetry.space_group_name_H-M   'P 1'
#
loop_
_entity.id
_entity.type
_entity.pdbx_description
1 polymer ?
#
loop_
_entity_poly.entity_id
_entity_poly.type
_entity_poly.pdbx_seq_one_letter_code
_entity_poly.pdbx_strand_id
1 'polypeptide(L)'
;MGAALVAGIIAEGAVAPEAIVVVESSEERRAALADLLPGVTVSADIVPAESALIAVKPPAVVDVARAVTIAGVDRVVSIAAGVTTASIRAAVGEAADGRHVDVARAMPNTPAMVGRGVTAICADAESDP
;
A
#
# COMPACT_ATOMS: atom_id res chain seq x y z
N MET A 1 0.88 -5.47 10.45
CA MET A 1 0.30 -4.11 10.24
C MET A 1 -0.55 -4.08 8.98
N GLY A 2 -0.04 -4.41 7.79
CA GLY A 2 -0.81 -4.34 6.53
C GLY A 2 -2.17 -5.04 6.59
N ALA A 3 -2.23 -6.30 7.02
CA ALA A 3 -3.49 -7.04 7.15
C ALA A 3 -4.50 -6.36 8.10
N ALA A 4 -4.02 -5.77 9.20
CA ALA A 4 -4.90 -5.05 10.14
C ALA A 4 -5.48 -3.77 9.51
N LEU A 5 -4.71 -3.08 8.67
CA LEU A 5 -5.20 -1.92 7.94
C LEU A 5 -6.25 -2.33 6.90
N VAL A 6 -6.01 -3.40 6.15
CA VAL A 6 -7.01 -3.94 5.19
C VAL A 6 -8.30 -4.32 5.92
N ALA A 7 -8.20 -5.05 7.03
CA ALA A 7 -9.36 -5.41 7.84
C ALA A 7 -10.12 -4.17 8.35
N GLY A 8 -9.40 -3.13 8.78
CA GLY A 8 -9.99 -1.86 9.20
C GLY A 8 -10.71 -1.13 8.07
N ILE A 9 -10.11 -1.04 6.89
CA ILE A 9 -10.70 -0.42 5.69
C ILE A 9 -12.01 -1.10 5.30
N ILE A 10 -12.03 -2.43 5.36
CA ILE A 10 -13.23 -3.24 5.09
C ILE A 10 -14.30 -3.01 6.17
N ALA A 11 -13.91 -3.06 7.45
CA ALA A 11 -14.84 -2.91 8.56
C ALA A 11 -15.55 -1.55 8.58
N GLU A 12 -14.86 -0.50 8.16
CA GLU A 12 -15.41 0.86 8.01
C GLU A 12 -16.22 1.05 6.71
N GLY A 13 -16.25 0.04 5.83
CA GLY A 13 -16.96 0.11 4.56
C GLY A 13 -16.36 1.10 3.56
N ALA A 14 -15.08 1.48 3.74
CA ALA A 14 -14.41 2.44 2.87
C ALA A 14 -14.12 1.87 1.48
N VAL A 15 -13.81 0.57 1.41
CA VAL A 15 -13.56 -0.16 0.15
C VAL A 15 -14.18 -1.56 0.27
N ALA A 16 -14.87 -2.01 -0.78
CA ALA A 16 -15.42 -3.36 -0.82
C ALA A 16 -14.29 -4.40 -0.87
N PRO A 17 -14.40 -5.53 -0.15
CA PRO A 17 -13.35 -6.56 -0.13
C PRO A 17 -12.93 -7.03 -1.53
N GLU A 18 -13.87 -7.15 -2.45
CA GLU A 18 -13.66 -7.61 -3.82
C GLU A 18 -12.83 -6.63 -4.67
N ALA A 19 -12.74 -5.35 -4.25
CA ALA A 19 -11.93 -4.34 -4.89
C ALA A 19 -10.49 -4.30 -4.34
N ILE A 20 -10.15 -5.15 -3.38
CA ILE A 20 -8.84 -5.20 -2.74
C ILE A 20 -8.07 -6.43 -3.22
N VAL A 21 -6.82 -6.20 -3.64
CA VAL A 21 -5.86 -7.26 -3.89
C VAL A 21 -4.72 -7.12 -2.90
N VAL A 22 -4.45 -8.17 -2.13
CA VAL A 22 -3.27 -8.26 -1.27
C VAL A 22 -2.18 -9.04 -2.01
N VAL A 23 -1.02 -8.42 -2.19
CA VAL A 23 0.15 -9.05 -2.80
C VAL A 23 1.11 -9.50 -1.71
N GLU A 24 1.42 -10.79 -1.69
CA GLU A 24 2.34 -11.40 -0.72
C GLU A 24 3.19 -12.48 -1.41
N SER A 25 4.49 -12.39 -1.27
CA SER A 25 5.44 -13.32 -1.92
C SER A 25 5.45 -14.71 -1.29
N SER A 26 5.22 -14.82 0.03
CA SER A 26 5.21 -16.08 0.76
C SER A 26 3.91 -16.85 0.53
N GLU A 27 3.99 -18.07 0.02
CA GLU A 27 2.83 -18.94 -0.19
C GLU A 27 2.08 -19.25 1.12
N GLU A 28 2.82 -19.57 2.18
CA GLU A 28 2.24 -19.81 3.50
C GLU A 28 1.46 -18.61 4.02
N ARG A 29 2.03 -17.40 3.85
CA ARG A 29 1.35 -16.19 4.27
C ARG A 29 0.15 -15.85 3.39
N ARG A 30 0.20 -16.16 2.08
CA ARG A 30 -0.97 -15.99 1.21
C ARG A 30 -2.15 -16.83 1.67
N ALA A 31 -1.91 -18.12 2.02
CA ALA A 31 -2.95 -18.99 2.55
C ALA A 31 -3.57 -18.41 3.84
N ALA A 32 -2.73 -17.99 4.79
CA ALA A 32 -3.20 -17.38 6.04
C ALA A 32 -3.96 -16.06 5.82
N LEU A 33 -3.58 -15.26 4.83
CA LEU A 33 -4.27 -14.00 4.51
C LEU A 33 -5.61 -14.24 3.83
N ALA A 34 -5.72 -15.26 2.99
CA ALA A 34 -6.99 -15.64 2.36
C ALA A 34 -8.05 -16.06 3.41
N ASP A 35 -7.62 -16.79 4.45
CA ASP A 35 -8.50 -17.17 5.56
C ASP A 35 -8.88 -15.96 6.44
N LEU A 36 -7.93 -15.03 6.63
CA LEU A 36 -8.12 -13.85 7.50
C LEU A 36 -8.99 -12.76 6.87
N LEU A 37 -8.94 -12.62 5.54
CA LEU A 37 -9.55 -11.53 4.79
C LEU A 37 -10.54 -12.08 3.75
N PRO A 38 -11.69 -12.61 4.16
CA PRO A 38 -12.66 -13.18 3.23
C PRO A 38 -13.16 -12.11 2.23
N GLY A 39 -13.26 -12.50 0.96
CA GLY A 39 -13.65 -11.61 -0.14
C GLY A 39 -12.49 -10.82 -0.78
N VAL A 40 -11.34 -10.75 -0.13
CA VAL A 40 -10.12 -10.12 -0.69
C VAL A 40 -9.40 -11.11 -1.61
N THR A 41 -8.96 -10.63 -2.76
CA THR A 41 -8.07 -11.43 -3.63
C THR A 41 -6.65 -11.43 -3.06
N VAL A 42 -6.02 -12.59 -2.93
CA VAL A 42 -4.62 -12.72 -2.51
C VAL A 42 -3.79 -13.25 -3.67
N SER A 43 -2.75 -12.51 -4.06
CA SER A 43 -1.90 -12.79 -5.22
C SER A 43 -0.43 -12.90 -4.85
N ALA A 44 0.34 -13.64 -5.63
CA ALA A 44 1.80 -13.61 -5.59
C ALA A 44 2.37 -12.42 -6.41
N ASP A 45 1.63 -12.01 -7.44
CA ASP A 45 2.08 -11.04 -8.42
C ASP A 45 1.36 -9.70 -8.24
N ILE A 46 2.07 -8.62 -8.55
CA ILE A 46 1.50 -7.27 -8.61
C ILE A 46 0.54 -7.21 -9.80
N VAL A 47 -0.64 -6.65 -9.57
CA VAL A 47 -1.68 -6.44 -10.58
C VAL A 47 -1.92 -4.95 -10.80
N PRO A 48 -2.43 -4.55 -11.98
CA PRO A 48 -2.87 -3.18 -12.19
C PRO A 48 -3.92 -2.74 -11.16
N ALA A 49 -3.75 -1.55 -10.62
CA ALA A 49 -4.68 -0.96 -9.67
C ALA A 49 -4.58 0.56 -9.71
N GLU A 50 -5.59 1.26 -9.23
CA GLU A 50 -5.58 2.72 -9.11
C GLU A 50 -4.64 3.19 -8.00
N SER A 51 -4.62 2.47 -6.89
CA SER A 51 -3.86 2.86 -5.70
C SER A 51 -3.15 1.66 -5.07
N ALA A 52 -1.98 1.89 -4.46
CA ALA A 52 -1.26 0.87 -3.72
C ALA A 52 -0.89 1.34 -2.31
N LEU A 53 -1.21 0.51 -1.31
CA LEU A 53 -0.72 0.65 0.05
C LEU A 53 0.51 -0.25 0.24
N ILE A 54 1.68 0.34 0.38
CA ILE A 54 2.95 -0.37 0.56
C ILE A 54 3.20 -0.62 2.05
N ALA A 55 3.06 -1.88 2.46
CA ALA A 55 3.21 -2.34 3.84
C ALA A 55 4.36 -3.33 4.02
N VAL A 56 5.38 -3.25 3.18
CA VAL A 56 6.59 -4.08 3.27
C VAL A 56 7.62 -3.51 4.24
N LYS A 57 8.67 -4.27 4.53
CA LYS A 57 9.80 -3.78 5.34
C LYS A 57 10.52 -2.64 4.61
N PRO A 58 11.09 -1.66 5.34
CA PRO A 58 11.70 -0.46 4.77
C PRO A 58 12.67 -0.70 3.59
N PRO A 59 13.59 -1.70 3.62
CA PRO A 59 14.51 -1.92 2.51
C PRO A 59 13.84 -2.29 1.17
N ALA A 60 12.62 -2.83 1.20
CA ALA A 60 11.91 -3.26 -0.01
C ALA A 60 10.99 -2.18 -0.59
N VAL A 61 10.77 -1.07 0.12
CA VAL A 61 9.76 -0.06 -0.26
C VAL A 61 10.04 0.54 -1.64
N VAL A 62 11.28 0.92 -1.90
CA VAL A 62 11.70 1.58 -3.16
C VAL A 62 11.46 0.66 -4.36
N ASP A 63 11.83 -0.60 -4.25
CA ASP A 63 11.65 -1.58 -5.33
C ASP A 63 10.17 -1.89 -5.56
N VAL A 64 9.40 -2.04 -4.47
CA VAL A 64 7.94 -2.27 -4.57
C VAL A 64 7.24 -1.05 -5.16
N ALA A 65 7.60 0.17 -4.74
CA ALA A 65 7.03 1.40 -5.29
C ALA A 65 7.25 1.49 -6.80
N ARG A 66 8.46 1.20 -7.27
CA ARG A 66 8.76 1.14 -8.71
C ARG A 66 7.94 0.07 -9.42
N ALA A 67 7.83 -1.12 -8.84
CA ALA A 67 7.11 -2.23 -9.46
C ALA A 67 5.61 -1.96 -9.60
N VAL A 68 4.95 -1.38 -8.59
CA VAL A 68 3.52 -1.02 -8.67
C VAL A 68 3.27 0.11 -9.67
N THR A 69 4.18 1.07 -9.79
CA THR A 69 4.07 2.14 -10.79
C THR A 69 4.20 1.59 -12.21
N ILE A 70 5.13 0.66 -12.45
CA ILE A 70 5.25 -0.04 -13.74
C ILE A 70 3.96 -0.82 -14.06
N ALA A 71 3.30 -1.38 -13.06
CA ALA A 71 2.02 -2.08 -13.22
C ALA A 71 0.81 -1.15 -13.43
N GLY A 72 1.00 0.17 -13.42
CA GLY A 72 -0.04 1.14 -13.74
C GLY A 72 -0.68 1.83 -12.54
N VAL A 73 -0.09 1.72 -11.35
CA VAL A 73 -0.61 2.41 -10.16
C VAL A 73 -0.26 3.90 -10.21
N ASP A 74 -1.26 4.75 -9.94
CA ASP A 74 -1.14 6.21 -9.95
C ASP A 74 -1.03 6.84 -8.55
N ARG A 75 -1.41 6.12 -7.50
CA ARG A 75 -1.36 6.59 -6.10
C ARG A 75 -0.64 5.58 -5.22
N VAL A 76 0.43 6.02 -4.59
CA VAL A 76 1.26 5.18 -3.71
C VAL A 76 1.25 5.74 -2.30
N VAL A 77 0.83 4.92 -1.34
CA VAL A 77 0.90 5.23 0.09
C VAL A 77 1.82 4.23 0.78
N SER A 78 2.84 4.70 1.50
CA SER A 78 3.73 3.83 2.27
C SER A 78 3.53 4.01 3.78
N ILE A 79 3.48 2.89 4.50
CA ILE A 79 3.47 2.89 5.98
C ILE A 79 4.82 2.51 6.59
N ALA A 80 5.86 2.40 5.80
CA ALA A 80 7.18 1.99 6.26
C ALA A 80 7.89 3.10 7.04
N ALA A 81 8.40 2.76 8.22
CA ALA A 81 9.21 3.68 9.01
C ALA A 81 10.56 3.94 8.33
N GLY A 82 11.07 5.18 8.45
CA GLY A 82 12.41 5.54 8.00
C GLY A 82 12.57 5.74 6.48
N VAL A 83 11.53 5.55 5.68
CA VAL A 83 11.55 5.82 4.23
C VAL A 83 10.84 7.16 3.98
N THR A 84 11.50 8.09 3.30
CA THR A 84 10.94 9.43 3.04
C THR A 84 10.04 9.46 1.80
N THR A 85 9.12 10.43 1.70
CA THR A 85 8.38 10.69 0.46
C THR A 85 9.32 10.96 -0.71
N ALA A 86 10.40 11.73 -0.47
CA ALA A 86 11.40 12.02 -1.50
C ALA A 86 12.10 10.74 -2.03
N SER A 87 12.40 9.76 -1.17
CA SER A 87 12.97 8.48 -1.61
C SER A 87 11.99 7.67 -2.46
N ILE A 88 10.70 7.67 -2.10
CA ILE A 88 9.66 7.01 -2.87
C ILE A 88 9.45 7.74 -4.20
N ARG A 89 9.37 9.09 -4.17
CA ARG A 89 9.25 9.93 -5.37
C ARG A 89 10.37 9.65 -6.36
N ALA A 90 11.62 9.59 -5.89
CA ALA A 90 12.76 9.27 -6.75
C ALA A 90 12.69 7.85 -7.35
N ALA A 91 12.01 6.92 -6.69
CA ALA A 91 11.83 5.55 -7.17
C ALA A 91 10.73 5.42 -8.22
N VAL A 92 9.61 6.10 -8.02
CA VAL A 92 8.47 6.05 -8.96
C VAL A 92 8.72 6.91 -10.21
N GLY A 93 9.52 8.00 -10.08
CA GLY A 93 9.88 8.88 -11.17
C GLY A 93 8.66 9.48 -11.86
N GLU A 94 8.85 9.90 -13.12
CA GLU A 94 7.74 10.01 -14.06
C GLU A 94 7.42 8.60 -14.57
N ALA A 95 6.16 8.18 -14.49
CA ALA A 95 5.76 6.92 -15.10
C ALA A 95 6.19 6.91 -16.58
N ALA A 96 6.53 5.73 -17.12
CA ALA A 96 7.08 5.60 -18.47
C ALA A 96 6.17 6.20 -19.58
N ASP A 97 4.91 6.42 -19.26
CA ASP A 97 3.87 7.03 -20.11
C ASP A 97 3.62 8.52 -19.78
N GLY A 98 4.44 9.15 -18.96
CA GLY A 98 4.32 10.55 -18.53
C GLY A 98 3.24 10.83 -17.49
N ARG A 99 2.62 9.79 -16.90
CA ARG A 99 1.62 9.97 -15.84
C ARG A 99 2.28 10.49 -14.55
N HIS A 100 1.58 11.37 -13.86
CA HIS A 100 1.93 11.74 -12.50
C HIS A 100 1.55 10.60 -11.54
N VAL A 101 2.42 10.32 -10.58
CA VAL A 101 2.16 9.35 -9.52
C VAL A 101 2.11 10.09 -8.18
N ASP A 102 0.98 10.07 -7.51
CA ASP A 102 0.85 10.66 -6.19
C ASP A 102 1.57 9.82 -5.14
N VAL A 103 2.34 10.47 -4.30
CA VAL A 103 3.11 9.81 -3.23
C VAL A 103 2.73 10.37 -1.87
N ALA A 104 2.28 9.49 -1.00
CA ALA A 104 2.00 9.83 0.40
C ALA A 104 2.65 8.82 1.36
N ARG A 105 2.81 9.24 2.59
CA ARG A 105 3.20 8.37 3.70
C ARG A 105 2.16 8.46 4.80
N ALA A 106 1.83 7.31 5.35
CA ALA A 106 1.02 7.18 6.55
C ALA A 106 1.85 6.47 7.63
N MET A 107 1.84 7.01 8.82
CA MET A 107 2.54 6.42 9.96
C MET A 107 1.52 6.09 11.04
N PRO A 108 0.91 4.89 10.98
CA PRO A 108 0.01 4.40 12.01
C PRO A 108 0.81 4.00 13.24
N ASN A 109 0.20 4.16 14.42
CA ASN A 109 0.74 3.60 15.65
C ASN A 109 0.19 2.19 15.93
N THR A 110 0.77 1.47 16.89
CA THR A 110 0.39 0.09 17.23
C THR A 110 -1.10 -0.10 17.55
N PRO A 111 -1.80 0.82 18.24
CA PRO A 111 -3.24 0.69 18.49
C PRO A 111 -4.12 0.62 17.23
N ALA A 112 -3.60 0.97 16.05
CA ALA A 112 -4.29 0.77 14.78
C ALA A 112 -4.66 -0.71 14.53
N MET A 113 -3.91 -1.64 15.11
CA MET A 113 -4.20 -3.08 15.01
C MET A 113 -5.54 -3.49 15.66
N VAL A 114 -6.07 -2.66 16.54
CA VAL A 114 -7.35 -2.87 17.24
C VAL A 114 -8.36 -1.74 16.96
N GLY A 115 -8.18 -1.01 15.86
CA GLY A 115 -9.09 0.05 15.43
C GLY A 115 -9.06 1.32 16.31
N ARG A 116 -8.01 1.51 17.13
CA ARG A 116 -7.86 2.64 18.05
C ARG A 116 -6.57 3.43 17.82
N GLY A 117 -6.10 3.40 16.59
CA GLY A 117 -4.87 4.07 16.19
C GLY A 117 -5.06 5.54 15.86
N VAL A 118 -3.92 6.24 15.90
CA VAL A 118 -3.75 7.55 15.26
C VAL A 118 -2.74 7.38 14.14
N THR A 119 -3.01 7.98 12.99
CA THR A 119 -2.12 7.92 11.83
C THR A 119 -1.72 9.32 11.43
N ALA A 120 -0.41 9.60 11.44
CA ALA A 120 0.11 10.80 10.81
C ALA A 120 0.22 10.56 9.29
N ILE A 121 -0.22 11.52 8.49
CA ILE A 121 -0.16 11.44 7.04
C ILE A 121 0.62 12.65 6.53
N CYS A 122 1.52 12.43 5.58
CA CYS A 122 2.14 13.48 4.78
C CYS A 122 2.14 13.07 3.30
N ALA A 123 1.75 13.99 2.44
CA ALA A 123 1.87 13.86 1.00
C ALA A 123 3.16 14.53 0.51
N ASP A 124 3.62 14.16 -0.66
CA ASP A 124 4.61 14.89 -1.40
C ASP A 124 4.03 16.25 -1.86
N ALA A 125 4.87 17.26 -2.00
CA ALA A 125 4.44 18.61 -2.40
C ALA A 125 3.86 18.66 -3.84
N GLU A 126 4.15 17.65 -4.65
CA GLU A 126 3.64 17.51 -6.01
C GLU A 126 2.37 16.65 -6.10
N SER A 127 1.96 16.01 -4.99
CA SER A 127 0.76 15.17 -4.94
C SER A 127 -0.48 16.02 -4.71
N ASP A 128 -1.54 15.73 -5.45
CA ASP A 128 -2.85 16.33 -5.25
C ASP A 128 -3.47 15.76 -3.95
N PRO A 129 -4.00 16.59 -3.04
CA PRO A 129 -4.54 16.17 -1.76
C PRO A 129 -5.81 15.31 -1.86
#